data_0f70f9b67cb01bc7369aa85ab733bf7b
#
_entry.id   0f70f9b67cb01bc7369aa85ab733bf7b
#
_cell.length_a   1.000
_cell.length_b   1.000
_cell.length_c   1.000
_cell.angle_alpha   90.00
_cell.angle_beta   90.00
_cell.angle_gamma   90.00
#
_symmetry.space_group_name_H-M   'P 1'
#
loop_
_entity.id
_entity.type
_entity.pdbx_description
1 polymer ?
#
loop_
_entity_poly.entity_id
_entity_poly.type
_entity_poly.pdbx_seq_one_letter_code
_entity_poly.pdbx_strand_id
1 'polypeptide(L)'
;MIELYSTPTPNGQKLMIMLEECGLDWRHIDVNIRTGEQFSAEHLKRSPNNKIPAMTDAEGPGGTPYTMMESGAILIYLADKTGKFLSKDPRKRYDTLQWLIFQMAHVGPMFGQAGHFVNQAKGPELQYARDRYLNESKRLYKVLDNRLGECAWIAGEEYSIADMATYPWCKGHADRGVTKVEHPNFMRWFDAMEARPAVQRNNTMTIEIRERMNKAAEGKPPVNIYDTKDNAERLAKASKA
;
A
#
# COMPACT_ATOMS: atom_id res chain seq x y z
N MET A 1 18.58 12.03 -2.04
CA MET A 1 17.95 11.23 -0.95
C MET A 1 16.44 11.38 -0.98
N ILE A 2 15.72 10.30 -0.80
CA ILE A 2 14.25 10.26 -0.77
C ILE A 2 13.74 10.13 0.67
N GLU A 3 12.70 10.88 1.02
CA GLU A 3 11.99 10.75 2.29
C GLU A 3 10.62 10.13 2.08
N LEU A 4 10.37 8.99 2.71
CA LEU A 4 9.08 8.30 2.68
C LEU A 4 8.32 8.53 4.00
N TYR A 5 7.28 9.33 3.96
CA TYR A 5 6.39 9.61 5.09
C TYR A 5 5.29 8.57 5.15
N SER A 6 5.40 7.61 6.05
CA SER A 6 4.40 6.54 6.12
C SER A 6 4.30 5.84 7.49
N THR A 7 3.31 4.99 7.60
CA THR A 7 3.21 3.86 8.53
C THR A 7 3.36 2.59 7.69
N PRO A 8 3.91 1.48 8.18
CA PRO A 8 4.08 0.24 7.41
C PRO A 8 2.73 -0.52 7.23
N THR A 9 1.73 0.19 6.72
CA THR A 9 0.49 -0.38 6.17
C THR A 9 0.80 -0.99 4.79
N PRO A 10 -0.12 -1.77 4.20
CA PRO A 10 0.08 -2.26 2.84
C PRO A 10 0.47 -1.18 1.83
N ASN A 11 -0.10 0.04 1.93
CA ASN A 11 0.25 1.13 1.01
C ASN A 11 1.66 1.69 1.24
N GLY A 12 2.13 1.79 2.49
CA GLY A 12 3.51 2.19 2.81
C GLY A 12 4.52 1.13 2.32
N GLN A 13 4.21 -0.15 2.53
CA GLN A 13 5.07 -1.26 2.14
C GLN A 13 5.30 -1.34 0.62
N LYS A 14 4.34 -0.93 -0.23
CA LYS A 14 4.53 -0.83 -1.69
C LYS A 14 5.78 -0.04 -2.04
N LEU A 15 5.92 1.13 -1.40
CA LEU A 15 7.02 2.06 -1.68
C LEU A 15 8.32 1.62 -1.03
N MET A 16 8.26 1.03 0.18
CA MET A 16 9.44 0.44 0.81
C MET A 16 10.04 -0.64 -0.09
N ILE A 17 9.22 -1.55 -0.64
CA ILE A 17 9.65 -2.57 -1.59
C ILE A 17 10.26 -1.91 -2.83
N MET A 18 9.60 -0.93 -3.43
CA MET A 18 10.08 -0.26 -4.65
C MET A 18 11.44 0.42 -4.43
N LEU A 19 11.59 1.13 -3.31
CA LEU A 19 12.84 1.85 -2.98
C LEU A 19 14.01 0.86 -2.79
N GLU A 20 13.76 -0.28 -2.11
CA GLU A 20 14.73 -1.35 -1.94
C GLU A 20 15.08 -2.05 -3.26
N GLU A 21 14.08 -2.35 -4.12
CA GLU A 21 14.30 -2.95 -5.44
C GLU A 21 15.12 -2.05 -6.37
N CYS A 22 14.94 -0.76 -6.26
CA CYS A 22 15.69 0.21 -7.06
C CYS A 22 17.10 0.47 -6.52
N GLY A 23 17.38 0.16 -5.24
CA GLY A 23 18.63 0.47 -4.56
C GLY A 23 18.81 1.98 -4.38
N LEU A 24 17.71 2.70 -4.12
CA LEU A 24 17.74 4.15 -3.94
C LEU A 24 18.19 4.52 -2.53
N ASP A 25 18.81 5.69 -2.38
CA ASP A 25 19.10 6.29 -1.08
C ASP A 25 17.84 6.94 -0.52
N TRP A 26 17.32 6.38 0.59
CA TRP A 26 16.06 6.79 1.17
C TRP A 26 16.02 6.63 2.70
N ARG A 27 15.09 7.36 3.34
CA ARG A 27 14.80 7.20 4.76
C ARG A 27 13.30 7.15 5.02
N HIS A 28 12.90 6.38 6.02
CA HIS A 28 11.53 6.32 6.52
C HIS A 28 11.31 7.42 7.55
N ILE A 29 10.27 8.22 7.34
CA ILE A 29 9.77 9.22 8.30
C ILE A 29 8.45 8.71 8.85
N ASP A 30 8.41 8.46 10.15
CA ASP A 30 7.22 7.94 10.81
C ASP A 30 6.07 8.95 10.74
N VAL A 31 4.90 8.48 10.31
CA VAL A 31 3.62 9.19 10.43
C VAL A 31 2.66 8.25 11.16
N ASN A 32 2.56 8.40 12.47
CA ASN A 32 1.78 7.48 13.29
C ASN A 32 0.28 7.79 13.19
N ILE A 33 -0.42 7.02 12.35
CA ILE A 33 -1.87 7.19 12.16
C ILE A 33 -2.69 6.86 13.41
N ARG A 34 -2.15 6.08 14.36
CA ARG A 34 -2.83 5.75 15.62
C ARG A 34 -2.85 6.92 16.59
N THR A 35 -1.90 7.84 16.47
CA THR A 35 -1.84 9.07 17.29
C THR A 35 -2.37 10.31 16.55
N GLY A 36 -2.78 10.15 15.27
CA GLY A 36 -3.39 11.20 14.49
C GLY A 36 -2.40 12.12 13.77
N GLU A 37 -1.14 11.72 13.61
CA GLU A 37 -0.11 12.55 12.97
C GLU A 37 -0.42 12.88 11.50
N GLN A 38 -1.23 12.06 10.81
CA GLN A 38 -1.74 12.35 9.47
C GLN A 38 -2.64 13.60 9.39
N PHE A 39 -3.12 14.10 10.52
CA PHE A 39 -3.92 15.34 10.60
C PHE A 39 -3.08 16.59 10.88
N SER A 40 -1.76 16.47 11.03
CA SER A 40 -0.91 17.65 11.24
C SER A 40 -0.89 18.56 10.01
N ALA A 41 -0.77 19.88 10.23
CA ALA A 41 -0.66 20.86 9.15
C ALA A 41 0.52 20.56 8.21
N GLU A 42 1.62 20.06 8.79
CA GLU A 42 2.81 19.69 8.02
C GLU A 42 2.55 18.49 7.10
N HIS A 43 1.86 17.44 7.61
CA HIS A 43 1.51 16.30 6.77
C HIS A 43 0.49 16.67 5.69
N LEU A 44 -0.49 17.52 5.99
CA LEU A 44 -1.48 18.00 5.02
C LEU A 44 -0.86 18.75 3.84
N LYS A 45 0.25 19.47 4.04
CA LYS A 45 1.01 20.10 2.95
C LYS A 45 1.60 19.06 1.98
N ARG A 46 1.93 17.85 2.49
CA ARG A 46 2.45 16.73 1.67
C ARG A 46 1.34 15.88 1.07
N SER A 47 0.26 15.67 1.82
CA SER A 47 -0.87 14.84 1.45
C SER A 47 -2.19 15.52 1.83
N PRO A 48 -2.76 16.36 0.95
CA PRO A 48 -4.05 17.02 1.17
C PRO A 48 -5.20 16.06 1.48
N ASN A 49 -5.08 14.80 1.06
CA ASN A 49 -6.03 13.73 1.37
C ASN A 49 -5.88 13.17 2.80
N ASN A 50 -4.98 13.71 3.62
CA ASN A 50 -4.63 13.24 4.97
C ASN A 50 -4.35 11.73 5.08
N LYS A 51 -3.81 11.15 4.04
CA LYS A 51 -3.45 9.73 3.97
C LYS A 51 -1.95 9.53 3.87
N ILE A 52 -1.50 8.35 4.25
CA ILE A 52 -0.16 7.86 3.99
C ILE A 52 -0.22 6.81 2.84
N PRO A 53 0.86 6.64 2.09
CA PRO A 53 2.14 7.32 2.13
C PRO A 53 2.15 8.67 1.40
N ALA A 54 3.09 9.54 1.78
CA ALA A 54 3.58 10.64 0.97
C ALA A 54 5.10 10.48 0.82
N MET A 55 5.69 11.09 -0.19
CA MET A 55 7.12 11.00 -0.48
C MET A 55 7.65 12.37 -0.90
N THR A 56 8.85 12.72 -0.48
CA THR A 56 9.62 13.85 -1.03
C THR A 56 10.92 13.34 -1.63
N ASP A 57 11.16 13.64 -2.89
CA ASP A 57 12.43 13.42 -3.56
C ASP A 57 13.20 14.74 -3.60
N ALA A 58 14.38 14.79 -2.98
CA ALA A 58 15.22 15.99 -2.98
C ALA A 58 15.73 16.36 -4.40
N GLU A 59 15.80 15.37 -5.30
CA GLU A 59 16.23 15.51 -6.67
C GLU A 59 15.10 15.12 -7.64
N GLY A 60 13.98 15.82 -7.51
CA GLY A 60 12.79 15.62 -8.34
C GLY A 60 12.95 16.12 -9.77
N PRO A 61 11.84 16.18 -10.52
CA PRO A 61 11.87 16.69 -11.89
C PRO A 61 12.48 18.09 -11.96
N GLY A 62 13.39 18.29 -12.91
CA GLY A 62 14.14 19.55 -13.03
C GLY A 62 15.22 19.78 -11.98
N GLY A 63 15.58 18.74 -11.16
CA GLY A 63 16.62 18.84 -10.14
C GLY A 63 16.19 19.60 -8.88
N THR A 64 14.89 19.79 -8.66
CA THR A 64 14.34 20.47 -7.49
C THR A 64 13.54 19.52 -6.62
N PRO A 65 13.40 19.78 -5.29
CA PRO A 65 12.60 18.94 -4.42
C PRO A 65 11.16 18.78 -4.93
N TYR A 66 10.67 17.55 -4.94
CA TYR A 66 9.33 17.22 -5.41
C TYR A 66 8.60 16.34 -4.42
N THR A 67 7.44 16.80 -3.95
CA THR A 67 6.61 16.07 -2.99
C THR A 67 5.38 15.48 -3.69
N MET A 68 5.10 14.21 -3.41
CA MET A 68 4.00 13.46 -4.00
C MET A 68 3.21 12.69 -2.95
N MET A 69 1.93 12.53 -3.20
CA MET A 69 1.06 11.55 -2.54
C MET A 69 0.56 10.52 -3.56
N GLU A 70 -0.27 9.57 -3.12
CA GLU A 70 -0.80 8.44 -3.88
C GLU A 70 0.25 7.38 -4.22
N SER A 71 0.18 6.23 -3.52
CA SER A 71 1.17 5.17 -3.65
C SER A 71 1.35 4.66 -5.09
N GLY A 72 0.26 4.62 -5.89
CA GLY A 72 0.34 4.22 -7.30
C GLY A 72 1.08 5.25 -8.16
N ALA A 73 0.83 6.54 -7.95
CA ALA A 73 1.52 7.61 -8.66
C ALA A 73 3.01 7.65 -8.30
N ILE A 74 3.34 7.44 -7.02
CA ILE A 74 4.72 7.39 -6.56
C ILE A 74 5.46 6.18 -7.17
N LEU A 75 4.81 5.01 -7.28
CA LEU A 75 5.39 3.85 -7.97
C LEU A 75 5.72 4.14 -9.44
N ILE A 76 4.81 4.79 -10.17
CA ILE A 76 5.04 5.21 -11.57
C ILE A 76 6.22 6.17 -11.64
N TYR A 77 6.24 7.19 -10.77
CA TYR A 77 7.32 8.17 -10.73
C TYR A 77 8.69 7.51 -10.49
N LEU A 78 8.79 6.63 -9.50
CA LEU A 78 10.04 5.93 -9.19
C LEU A 78 10.48 4.99 -10.32
N ALA A 79 9.52 4.34 -10.99
CA ALA A 79 9.80 3.51 -12.15
C ALA A 79 10.32 4.32 -13.34
N ASP A 80 9.71 5.47 -13.63
CA ASP A 80 10.16 6.37 -14.68
C ASP A 80 11.53 7.01 -14.34
N LYS A 81 11.75 7.41 -13.08
CA LYS A 81 13.03 7.96 -12.60
C LYS A 81 14.17 6.97 -12.75
N THR A 82 13.93 5.69 -12.44
CA THR A 82 14.97 4.66 -12.43
C THR A 82 15.07 3.86 -13.73
N GLY A 83 14.05 3.93 -14.59
CA GLY A 83 13.91 3.10 -15.78
C GLY A 83 13.66 1.62 -15.47
N LYS A 84 13.19 1.27 -14.25
CA LYS A 84 12.98 -0.10 -13.78
C LYS A 84 11.50 -0.40 -13.52
N PHE A 85 11.08 -1.64 -13.70
CA PHE A 85 9.78 -2.19 -13.30
C PHE A 85 8.54 -1.59 -13.98
N LEU A 86 8.74 -0.74 -14.98
CA LEU A 86 7.70 -0.22 -15.88
C LEU A 86 8.31 -0.06 -17.27
N SER A 87 7.89 -0.89 -18.21
CA SER A 87 8.45 -0.94 -19.55
C SER A 87 8.27 0.39 -20.30
N LYS A 88 9.24 0.71 -21.16
CA LYS A 88 9.14 1.82 -22.13
C LYS A 88 8.37 1.41 -23.39
N ASP A 89 8.22 0.10 -23.67
CA ASP A 89 7.34 -0.38 -24.73
C ASP A 89 5.90 -0.01 -24.41
N PRO A 90 5.17 0.69 -25.29
CA PRO A 90 3.84 1.22 -24.99
C PRO A 90 2.84 0.11 -24.58
N ARG A 91 2.85 -1.04 -25.26
CA ARG A 91 1.93 -2.14 -24.96
C ARG A 91 2.19 -2.72 -23.57
N LYS A 92 3.42 -3.12 -23.28
CA LYS A 92 3.81 -3.63 -21.96
C LYS A 92 3.59 -2.60 -20.84
N ARG A 93 3.80 -1.31 -21.14
CA ARG A 93 3.54 -0.23 -20.19
C ARG A 93 2.07 -0.15 -19.82
N TYR A 94 1.17 -0.15 -20.79
CA TYR A 94 -0.27 -0.11 -20.53
C TYR A 94 -0.77 -1.40 -19.89
N ASP A 95 -0.20 -2.56 -20.21
CA ASP A 95 -0.49 -3.81 -19.50
C ASP A 95 -0.11 -3.71 -18.01
N THR A 96 1.02 -3.09 -17.69
CA THR A 96 1.41 -2.86 -16.29
C THR A 96 0.50 -1.84 -15.61
N LEU A 97 0.18 -0.73 -16.27
CA LEU A 97 -0.66 0.33 -15.70
C LEU A 97 -2.09 -0.14 -15.44
N GLN A 98 -2.70 -0.96 -16.32
CA GLN A 98 -4.05 -1.49 -16.06
C GLN A 98 -4.09 -2.36 -14.80
N TRP A 99 -3.08 -3.19 -14.56
CA TRP A 99 -3.01 -4.02 -13.37
C TRP A 99 -2.63 -3.23 -12.11
N LEU A 100 -1.82 -2.19 -12.25
CA LEU A 100 -1.59 -1.24 -11.16
C LEU A 100 -2.89 -0.52 -10.76
N ILE A 101 -3.65 -0.03 -11.75
CA ILE A 101 -4.95 0.63 -11.50
C ILE A 101 -5.96 -0.37 -10.94
N PHE A 102 -5.99 -1.61 -11.43
CA PHE A 102 -6.81 -2.67 -10.83
C PHE A 102 -6.49 -2.85 -9.33
N GLN A 103 -5.21 -2.84 -8.96
CA GLN A 103 -4.84 -2.90 -7.55
C GLN A 103 -5.33 -1.66 -6.77
N MET A 104 -5.12 -0.47 -7.32
CA MET A 104 -5.48 0.80 -6.66
C MET A 104 -6.98 1.00 -6.52
N ALA A 105 -7.76 0.59 -7.52
CA ALA A 105 -9.21 0.80 -7.56
C ALA A 105 -10.03 -0.34 -6.93
N HIS A 106 -9.50 -1.56 -6.93
CA HIS A 106 -10.25 -2.74 -6.49
C HIS A 106 -9.56 -3.47 -5.33
N VAL A 107 -8.36 -4.02 -5.51
CA VAL A 107 -7.73 -4.90 -4.50
C VAL A 107 -7.53 -4.15 -3.18
N GLY A 108 -6.87 -2.99 -3.21
CA GLY A 108 -6.60 -2.20 -2.01
C GLY A 108 -7.87 -1.79 -1.27
N PRO A 109 -8.80 -1.08 -1.90
CA PRO A 109 -10.03 -0.64 -1.27
C PRO A 109 -10.89 -1.78 -0.76
N MET A 110 -11.12 -2.84 -1.56
CA MET A 110 -12.03 -3.92 -1.16
C MET A 110 -11.42 -4.78 -0.05
N PHE A 111 -10.12 -5.09 -0.12
CA PHE A 111 -9.43 -5.82 0.97
C PHE A 111 -9.35 -4.99 2.25
N GLY A 112 -9.24 -3.66 2.13
CA GLY A 112 -9.32 -2.73 3.26
C GLY A 112 -10.68 -2.75 3.92
N GLN A 113 -11.76 -2.66 3.16
CA GLN A 113 -13.13 -2.77 3.68
C GLN A 113 -13.40 -4.15 4.29
N ALA A 114 -13.01 -5.23 3.64
CA ALA A 114 -13.13 -6.58 4.20
C ALA A 114 -12.43 -6.67 5.56
N GLY A 115 -11.18 -6.18 5.65
CA GLY A 115 -10.42 -6.15 6.92
C GLY A 115 -11.12 -5.33 8.01
N HIS A 116 -11.72 -4.19 7.65
CA HIS A 116 -12.47 -3.35 8.58
C HIS A 116 -13.69 -4.08 9.15
N PHE A 117 -14.55 -4.61 8.29
CA PHE A 117 -15.79 -5.27 8.72
C PHE A 117 -15.57 -6.63 9.38
N VAL A 118 -14.44 -7.29 9.13
CA VAL A 118 -14.10 -8.55 9.80
C VAL A 118 -13.45 -8.31 11.17
N ASN A 119 -12.51 -7.37 11.26
CA ASN A 119 -11.65 -7.24 12.43
C ASN A 119 -12.07 -6.12 13.39
N GLN A 120 -12.64 -5.02 12.89
CA GLN A 120 -12.85 -3.80 13.67
C GLN A 120 -14.32 -3.52 13.94
N ALA A 121 -15.17 -3.49 12.91
CA ALA A 121 -16.59 -3.23 13.06
C ALA A 121 -17.33 -4.49 13.52
N LYS A 122 -17.93 -4.44 14.71
CA LYS A 122 -18.65 -5.56 15.33
C LYS A 122 -20.14 -5.23 15.39
N GLY A 123 -20.96 -6.27 15.27
CA GLY A 123 -22.42 -6.20 15.40
C GLY A 123 -23.12 -7.06 14.33
N PRO A 124 -24.28 -7.64 14.66
CA PRO A 124 -25.05 -8.47 13.73
C PRO A 124 -25.61 -7.66 12.55
N GLU A 125 -25.90 -6.39 12.73
CA GLU A 125 -26.37 -5.46 11.70
C GLU A 125 -25.37 -5.25 10.57
N LEU A 126 -24.08 -5.57 10.82
CA LEU A 126 -22.99 -5.42 9.85
C LEU A 126 -22.73 -6.70 9.04
N GLN A 127 -23.51 -7.75 9.23
CA GLN A 127 -23.31 -9.04 8.55
C GLN A 127 -23.35 -8.90 7.03
N TYR A 128 -24.32 -8.13 6.49
CA TYR A 128 -24.39 -7.88 5.05
C TYR A 128 -23.10 -7.24 4.50
N ALA A 129 -22.56 -6.25 5.19
CA ALA A 129 -21.33 -5.59 4.77
C ALA A 129 -20.13 -6.56 4.80
N ARG A 130 -20.02 -7.39 5.86
CA ARG A 130 -19.00 -8.43 5.96
C ARG A 130 -19.06 -9.39 4.79
N ASP A 131 -20.21 -9.98 4.55
CA ASP A 131 -20.41 -10.97 3.48
C ASP A 131 -20.13 -10.35 2.11
N ARG A 132 -20.59 -9.13 1.86
CA ARG A 132 -20.37 -8.41 0.62
C ARG A 132 -18.86 -8.22 0.34
N TYR A 133 -18.10 -7.70 1.30
CA TYR A 133 -16.68 -7.42 1.09
C TYR A 133 -15.80 -8.67 1.11
N LEU A 134 -16.17 -9.71 1.88
CA LEU A 134 -15.50 -11.00 1.82
C LEU A 134 -15.72 -11.68 0.47
N ASN A 135 -16.95 -11.68 -0.04
CA ASN A 135 -17.25 -12.27 -1.34
C ASN A 135 -16.53 -11.52 -2.47
N GLU A 136 -16.51 -10.18 -2.41
CA GLU A 136 -15.71 -9.40 -3.38
C GLU A 136 -14.22 -9.69 -3.28
N SER A 137 -13.68 -9.85 -2.07
CA SER A 137 -12.28 -10.24 -1.89
C SER A 137 -11.99 -11.59 -2.53
N LYS A 138 -12.84 -12.60 -2.34
CA LYS A 138 -12.71 -13.92 -2.97
C LYS A 138 -12.74 -13.81 -4.50
N ARG A 139 -13.66 -13.01 -5.03
CA ARG A 139 -13.73 -12.77 -6.48
C ARG A 139 -12.43 -12.16 -7.02
N LEU A 140 -11.86 -11.17 -6.31
CA LEU A 140 -10.62 -10.52 -6.72
C LEU A 140 -9.41 -11.48 -6.65
N TYR A 141 -9.33 -12.35 -5.64
CA TYR A 141 -8.30 -13.39 -5.61
C TYR A 141 -8.45 -14.37 -6.79
N LYS A 142 -9.68 -14.70 -7.18
CA LYS A 142 -9.91 -15.55 -8.35
C LYS A 142 -9.46 -14.88 -9.65
N VAL A 143 -9.68 -13.56 -9.78
CA VAL A 143 -9.15 -12.77 -10.92
C VAL A 143 -7.63 -12.83 -10.96
N LEU A 144 -6.97 -12.64 -9.82
CA LEU A 144 -5.51 -12.73 -9.72
C LEU A 144 -5.00 -14.14 -10.04
N ASP A 145 -5.64 -15.18 -9.49
CA ASP A 145 -5.26 -16.58 -9.74
C ASP A 145 -5.39 -16.96 -11.22
N ASN A 146 -6.49 -16.57 -11.87
CA ASN A 146 -6.69 -16.82 -13.30
C ASN A 146 -5.60 -16.09 -14.11
N ARG A 147 -5.35 -14.80 -13.83
CA ARG A 147 -4.30 -14.04 -14.53
C ARG A 147 -2.93 -14.65 -14.35
N LEU A 148 -2.58 -15.09 -13.17
CA LEU A 148 -1.31 -15.74 -12.85
C LEU A 148 -1.20 -17.17 -13.38
N GLY A 149 -2.29 -17.73 -13.86
CA GLY A 149 -2.29 -18.96 -14.68
C GLY A 149 -1.85 -18.73 -16.11
N GLU A 150 -1.90 -17.48 -16.60
CA GLU A 150 -1.52 -17.10 -17.97
C GLU A 150 -0.07 -16.61 -18.07
N CYS A 151 0.52 -16.13 -16.97
CA CYS A 151 1.84 -15.51 -16.95
C CYS A 151 2.53 -15.61 -15.58
N ALA A 152 3.82 -15.30 -15.55
CA ALA A 152 4.63 -15.43 -14.33
C ALA A 152 4.28 -14.36 -13.28
N TRP A 153 4.05 -13.12 -13.72
CA TRP A 153 3.79 -11.93 -12.91
C TRP A 153 2.48 -11.27 -13.32
N ILE A 154 1.91 -10.43 -12.46
CA ILE A 154 0.56 -9.85 -12.67
C ILE A 154 0.44 -9.12 -14.02
N ALA A 155 1.45 -8.36 -14.42
CA ALA A 155 1.42 -7.63 -15.69
C ALA A 155 1.89 -8.44 -16.91
N GLY A 156 2.47 -9.61 -16.72
CA GLY A 156 3.01 -10.47 -17.80
C GLY A 156 4.19 -11.30 -17.35
N GLU A 157 5.22 -11.43 -18.20
CA GLU A 157 6.38 -12.27 -17.90
C GLU A 157 7.44 -11.58 -17.03
N GLU A 158 7.33 -10.26 -16.84
CA GLU A 158 8.32 -9.48 -16.11
C GLU A 158 7.73 -8.92 -14.80
N TYR A 159 8.51 -9.02 -13.72
CA TYR A 159 8.20 -8.38 -12.43
C TYR A 159 8.06 -6.86 -12.57
N SER A 160 7.04 -6.27 -11.97
CA SER A 160 6.66 -4.90 -12.20
C SER A 160 6.10 -4.18 -10.97
N ILE A 161 5.83 -2.89 -11.11
CA ILE A 161 5.14 -2.09 -10.08
C ILE A 161 3.73 -2.62 -9.76
N ALA A 162 3.08 -3.38 -10.65
CA ALA A 162 1.79 -3.99 -10.38
C ALA A 162 1.89 -5.08 -9.30
N ASP A 163 2.97 -5.87 -9.33
CA ASP A 163 3.27 -6.89 -8.31
C ASP A 163 3.59 -6.26 -6.95
N MET A 164 4.46 -5.23 -6.97
CA MET A 164 4.83 -4.47 -5.77
C MET A 164 3.61 -3.81 -5.09
N ALA A 165 2.67 -3.32 -5.90
CA ALA A 165 1.46 -2.71 -5.40
C ALA A 165 0.50 -3.73 -4.78
N THR A 166 0.40 -4.94 -5.37
CA THR A 166 -0.59 -5.95 -5.01
C THR A 166 -0.16 -6.78 -3.82
N TYR A 167 1.11 -7.19 -3.76
CA TYR A 167 1.62 -8.13 -2.76
C TYR A 167 1.33 -7.73 -1.31
N PRO A 168 1.58 -6.49 -0.82
CA PRO A 168 1.36 -6.15 0.59
C PRO A 168 -0.10 -6.30 1.03
N TRP A 169 -1.04 -6.08 0.11
CA TRP A 169 -2.47 -6.26 0.36
C TRP A 169 -2.88 -7.72 0.41
N CYS A 170 -2.09 -8.61 -0.18
CA CYS A 170 -2.33 -10.04 -0.23
C CYS A 170 -1.77 -10.82 0.97
N LYS A 171 -0.98 -10.21 1.86
CA LYS A 171 -0.43 -10.87 3.05
C LYS A 171 -1.48 -11.51 3.98
N GLY A 172 -2.69 -10.96 4.02
CA GLY A 172 -3.82 -11.54 4.75
C GLY A 172 -4.67 -12.52 3.92
N HIS A 173 -4.12 -13.17 2.91
CA HIS A 173 -4.87 -14.07 2.03
C HIS A 173 -5.50 -15.26 2.76
N ALA A 174 -4.80 -15.86 3.72
CA ALA A 174 -5.28 -17.00 4.50
C ALA A 174 -6.55 -16.64 5.32
N ASP A 175 -6.58 -15.45 5.92
CA ASP A 175 -7.73 -14.96 6.69
C ASP A 175 -8.97 -14.73 5.82
N ARG A 176 -8.80 -14.68 4.49
CA ARG A 176 -9.86 -14.54 3.49
C ARG A 176 -10.20 -15.85 2.80
N GLY A 177 -9.68 -16.98 3.32
CA GLY A 177 -9.98 -18.32 2.83
C GLY A 177 -9.27 -18.67 1.52
N VAL A 178 -8.18 -17.99 1.18
CA VAL A 178 -7.36 -18.34 0.02
C VAL A 178 -6.41 -19.46 0.36
N THR A 179 -6.47 -20.55 -0.37
CA THR A 179 -5.67 -21.75 -0.17
C THR A 179 -4.87 -22.11 -1.43
N LYS A 180 -3.80 -22.87 -1.25
CA LYS A 180 -2.98 -23.38 -2.36
C LYS A 180 -3.77 -24.28 -3.31
N VAL A 181 -4.78 -24.99 -2.80
CA VAL A 181 -5.62 -25.91 -3.58
C VAL A 181 -6.55 -25.14 -4.52
N GLU A 182 -7.17 -24.07 -4.01
CA GLU A 182 -8.15 -23.30 -4.77
C GLU A 182 -7.53 -22.18 -5.63
N HIS A 183 -6.31 -21.72 -5.25
CA HIS A 183 -5.61 -20.61 -5.89
C HIS A 183 -4.12 -20.95 -6.13
N PRO A 184 -3.80 -22.02 -6.88
CA PRO A 184 -2.43 -22.50 -7.02
C PRO A 184 -1.49 -21.49 -7.71
N ASN A 185 -1.99 -20.74 -8.69
CA ASN A 185 -1.21 -19.77 -9.45
C ASN A 185 -0.91 -18.52 -8.61
N PHE A 186 -1.91 -18.06 -7.87
CA PHE A 186 -1.73 -16.97 -6.92
C PHE A 186 -0.69 -17.35 -5.84
N MET A 187 -0.75 -18.55 -5.28
CA MET A 187 0.21 -18.99 -4.26
C MET A 187 1.63 -19.11 -4.82
N ARG A 188 1.79 -19.62 -6.06
CA ARG A 188 3.09 -19.63 -6.75
C ARG A 188 3.69 -18.21 -6.83
N TRP A 189 2.88 -17.25 -7.25
CA TRP A 189 3.29 -15.86 -7.34
C TRP A 189 3.59 -15.27 -5.96
N PHE A 190 2.75 -15.55 -4.98
CA PHE A 190 2.93 -15.05 -3.61
C PHE A 190 4.26 -15.57 -3.01
N ASP A 191 4.56 -16.85 -3.17
CA ASP A 191 5.82 -17.46 -2.74
C ASP A 191 7.02 -16.82 -3.47
N ALA A 192 6.90 -16.53 -4.77
CA ALA A 192 7.92 -15.84 -5.54
C ALA A 192 8.15 -14.40 -5.05
N MET A 193 7.10 -13.70 -4.64
CA MET A 193 7.21 -12.38 -3.99
C MET A 193 7.93 -12.46 -2.64
N GLU A 194 7.55 -13.41 -1.77
CA GLU A 194 8.19 -13.61 -0.45
C GLU A 194 9.68 -13.93 -0.57
N ALA A 195 10.10 -14.64 -1.62
CA ALA A 195 11.49 -15.00 -1.85
C ALA A 195 12.38 -13.82 -2.28
N ARG A 196 11.81 -12.67 -2.65
CA ARG A 196 12.60 -11.52 -3.12
C ARG A 196 13.36 -10.84 -1.97
N PRO A 197 14.66 -10.56 -2.12
CA PRO A 197 15.45 -9.94 -1.05
C PRO A 197 14.89 -8.58 -0.58
N ALA A 198 14.37 -7.76 -1.49
CA ALA A 198 13.75 -6.47 -1.14
C ALA A 198 12.47 -6.65 -0.33
N VAL A 199 11.68 -7.68 -0.62
CA VAL A 199 10.46 -8.04 0.14
C VAL A 199 10.83 -8.52 1.54
N GLN A 200 11.86 -9.35 1.67
CA GLN A 200 12.35 -9.81 2.97
C GLN A 200 12.86 -8.65 3.83
N ARG A 201 13.64 -7.73 3.24
CA ARG A 201 14.06 -6.51 3.93
C ARG A 201 12.88 -5.64 4.36
N ASN A 202 11.90 -5.43 3.47
CA ASN A 202 10.66 -4.73 3.83
C ASN A 202 9.93 -5.40 5.01
N ASN A 203 9.89 -6.73 5.06
CA ASN A 203 9.24 -7.45 6.14
C ASN A 203 9.93 -7.20 7.48
N THR A 204 11.28 -7.23 7.51
CA THR A 204 12.08 -6.89 8.69
C THR A 204 11.87 -5.43 9.12
N MET A 205 12.04 -4.48 8.19
CA MET A 205 11.83 -3.06 8.47
C MET A 205 10.40 -2.76 8.97
N THR A 206 9.40 -3.48 8.45
CA THR A 206 8.00 -3.34 8.90
C THR A 206 7.84 -3.64 10.39
N ILE A 207 8.54 -4.66 10.90
CA ILE A 207 8.52 -5.03 12.32
C ILE A 207 9.19 -3.92 13.14
N GLU A 208 10.41 -3.55 12.78
CA GLU A 208 11.21 -2.53 13.48
C GLU A 208 10.48 -1.17 13.56
N ILE A 209 9.90 -0.73 12.43
CA ILE A 209 9.14 0.53 12.40
C ILE A 209 7.90 0.45 13.29
N ARG A 210 7.17 -0.67 13.27
CA ARG A 210 6.00 -0.86 14.14
C ARG A 210 6.36 -0.82 15.62
N GLU A 211 7.44 -1.47 16.02
CA GLU A 211 7.93 -1.45 17.40
C GLU A 211 8.30 -0.03 17.83
N ARG A 212 9.07 0.69 17.01
CA ARG A 212 9.45 2.09 17.26
C ARG A 212 8.23 3.00 17.37
N MET A 213 7.25 2.88 16.46
CA MET A 213 6.03 3.69 16.47
C MET A 213 5.13 3.34 17.65
N ASN A 214 5.02 2.06 18.04
CA ASN A 214 4.26 1.66 19.22
C ASN A 214 4.87 2.25 20.50
N LYS A 215 6.19 2.18 20.64
CA LYS A 215 6.91 2.80 21.77
C LYS A 215 6.69 4.32 21.82
N ALA A 216 6.74 5.00 20.69
CA ALA A 216 6.47 6.44 20.60
C ALA A 216 5.01 6.83 20.88
N ALA A 217 4.09 5.88 20.80
CA ALA A 217 2.67 6.05 21.08
C ALA A 217 2.28 5.69 22.52
N GLU A 218 3.19 5.16 23.34
CA GLU A 218 2.92 4.82 24.74
C GLU A 218 2.37 6.02 25.50
N GLY A 219 1.29 5.80 26.25
CA GLY A 219 0.61 6.85 27.00
C GLY A 219 -0.24 7.82 26.18
N LYS A 220 -0.24 7.75 24.86
CA LYS A 220 -1.10 8.57 24.00
C LYS A 220 -2.42 7.86 23.69
N PRO A 221 -3.58 8.55 23.80
CA PRO A 221 -4.84 7.94 23.42
C PRO A 221 -4.86 7.64 21.92
N PRO A 222 -5.39 6.48 21.50
CA PRO A 222 -5.51 6.16 20.09
C PRO A 222 -6.57 7.04 19.43
N VAL A 223 -6.28 7.48 18.20
CA VAL A 223 -7.24 8.20 17.36
C VAL A 223 -8.07 7.21 16.57
N ASN A 224 -9.39 7.34 16.62
CA ASN A 224 -10.28 6.57 15.76
C ASN A 224 -10.30 7.20 14.35
N ILE A 225 -9.55 6.62 13.43
CA ILE A 225 -9.47 7.10 12.04
C ILE A 225 -10.80 6.98 11.26
N TYR A 226 -11.81 6.32 11.83
CA TYR A 226 -13.15 6.15 11.25
C TYR A 226 -14.18 7.09 11.89
N ASP A 227 -13.84 7.84 12.93
CA ASP A 227 -14.69 8.87 13.51
C ASP A 227 -14.69 10.12 12.63
N THR A 228 -15.74 10.26 11.82
CA THR A 228 -15.85 11.33 10.83
C THR A 228 -15.98 12.71 11.46
N LYS A 229 -16.61 12.83 12.64
CA LYS A 229 -16.80 14.11 13.35
C LYS A 229 -15.48 14.59 13.96
N ASP A 230 -14.83 13.75 14.75
CA ASP A 230 -13.54 14.08 15.38
C ASP A 230 -12.47 14.38 14.31
N ASN A 231 -12.44 13.59 13.25
CA ASN A 231 -11.50 13.78 12.15
C ASN A 231 -11.75 15.09 11.38
N ALA A 232 -13.01 15.50 11.16
CA ALA A 232 -13.35 16.78 10.54
C ALA A 232 -12.89 17.96 11.40
N GLU A 233 -13.06 17.89 12.72
CA GLU A 233 -12.56 18.91 13.66
C GLU A 233 -11.03 19.02 13.63
N ARG A 234 -10.31 17.87 13.59
CA ARG A 234 -8.84 17.84 13.46
C ARG A 234 -8.37 18.50 12.17
N LEU A 235 -9.00 18.17 11.04
CA LEU A 235 -8.69 18.78 9.75
C LEU A 235 -8.94 20.30 9.76
N ALA A 236 -10.07 20.75 10.32
CA ALA A 236 -10.39 22.17 10.41
C ALA A 236 -9.39 22.96 11.29
N LYS A 237 -8.85 22.34 12.35
CA LYS A 237 -7.80 22.95 13.18
C LYS A 237 -6.47 23.02 12.43
N ALA A 238 -6.08 21.95 11.74
CA ALA A 238 -4.83 21.90 11.01
C ALA A 238 -4.77 22.86 9.81
N SER A 239 -5.93 23.14 9.17
CA SER A 239 -6.02 24.09 8.05
C SER A 239 -5.88 25.54 8.46
N LYS A 240 -5.94 25.85 9.76
CA LYS A 240 -5.78 27.20 10.32
C LYS A 240 -4.37 27.45 10.89
N ALA A 241 -3.53 26.43 10.94
CA ALA A 241 -2.16 26.47 11.44
C ALA A 241 -1.14 26.50 10.28
#